data_868322872a64536ef50e102c4e01a4b8
#
_entry.id   868322872a64536ef50e102c4e01a4b8
#
_cell.length_a   1.000
_cell.length_b   1.000
_cell.length_c   1.000
_cell.angle_alpha   90.00
_cell.angle_beta   90.00
_cell.angle_gamma   90.00
#
_symmetry.space_group_name_H-M   'P 1'
#
loop_
_entity.id
_entity.type
_entity.pdbx_description
1 polymer ?
#
loop_
_entity_poly.entity_id
_entity_poly.type
_entity_poly.pdbx_seq_one_letter_code
_entity_poly.pdbx_strand_id
1 'polypeptide(L)'
;MRNLEDKVAFVTGGANGIGLGIVRNLLAEGMKVVIADYNPDYIAAAREKLRGSNAVHFIQVDVSDRAAMKRAAQETLEVFGKIHVLCNNAGVSSADAAEDPDFEDWDRTMSINLGGVVNGVKTIVPIIRAQGEGGHVVNTASMAGMVPLPGWAAYSTTKYAVRGLSESLRMSLAPEGIGVSCLFPGATDTNITQVPEDDSSAPEGPEGDFLRTFWAAMRQAMDPKDLGALVVQAIKDNRFYILTHPEFLAEVKDRHREIEAEFAADAAIPEARAVFEQHRRETVVDLMNREAKD
;
A
#
# COMPACT_ATOMS: atom_id res chain seq x y z
N MET A 1 -17.24 1.24 -0.30
CA MET A 1 -17.76 2.63 -0.15
C MET A 1 -18.06 3.20 -1.53
N ARG A 2 -19.34 3.30 -1.96
CA ARG A 2 -19.71 3.69 -3.35
C ARG A 2 -19.73 5.20 -3.56
N ASN A 3 -20.14 5.97 -2.57
CA ASN A 3 -20.15 7.44 -2.64
C ASN A 3 -18.98 8.00 -1.83
N LEU A 4 -18.12 8.77 -2.50
CA LEU A 4 -16.93 9.39 -1.93
C LEU A 4 -17.08 10.91 -1.71
N GLU A 5 -18.13 11.52 -2.25
CA GLU A 5 -18.38 12.96 -2.14
C GLU A 5 -18.44 13.40 -0.66
N ASP A 6 -17.78 14.49 -0.34
CA ASP A 6 -17.62 15.07 1.02
C ASP A 6 -16.93 14.17 2.05
N LYS A 7 -16.50 12.96 1.69
CA LYS A 7 -15.72 12.09 2.59
C LYS A 7 -14.30 12.61 2.75
N VAL A 8 -13.67 12.26 3.87
CA VAL A 8 -12.31 12.71 4.21
C VAL A 8 -11.33 11.55 4.08
N ALA A 9 -10.26 11.76 3.32
CA ALA A 9 -9.14 10.82 3.20
C ALA A 9 -7.88 11.35 3.88
N PHE A 10 -7.13 10.45 4.52
CA PHE A 10 -5.79 10.69 5.05
C PHE A 10 -4.78 9.87 4.24
N VAL A 11 -3.87 10.54 3.53
CA VAL A 11 -2.93 9.89 2.60
C VAL A 11 -1.50 10.14 3.08
N THR A 12 -0.79 9.09 3.51
CA THR A 12 0.63 9.18 3.87
C THR A 12 1.52 9.10 2.62
N GLY A 13 2.63 9.87 2.60
CA GLY A 13 3.44 10.03 1.39
C GLY A 13 2.63 10.66 0.25
N GLY A 14 1.66 11.53 0.61
CA GLY A 14 0.67 12.07 -0.33
C GLY A 14 1.16 13.23 -1.19
N ALA A 15 2.36 13.76 -0.93
CA ALA A 15 2.85 14.94 -1.62
C ALA A 15 3.56 14.64 -2.95
N ASN A 16 3.89 13.37 -3.24
CA ASN A 16 4.62 12.99 -4.45
C ASN A 16 4.23 11.60 -4.97
N GLY A 17 4.64 11.26 -6.18
CA GLY A 17 4.51 9.94 -6.80
C GLY A 17 3.10 9.35 -6.70
N ILE A 18 3.02 8.07 -6.32
CA ILE A 18 1.77 7.31 -6.18
C ILE A 18 0.79 8.02 -5.23
N GLY A 19 1.28 8.52 -4.07
CA GLY A 19 0.45 9.21 -3.10
C GLY A 19 -0.25 10.44 -3.69
N LEU A 20 0.47 11.27 -4.45
CA LEU A 20 -0.11 12.43 -5.12
C LEU A 20 -1.07 12.01 -6.24
N GLY A 21 -0.80 10.90 -6.95
CA GLY A 21 -1.73 10.31 -7.90
C GLY A 21 -3.05 9.91 -7.24
N ILE A 22 -2.99 9.24 -6.08
CA ILE A 22 -4.17 8.88 -5.27
C ILE A 22 -4.91 10.15 -4.83
N VAL A 23 -4.21 11.12 -4.25
CA VAL A 23 -4.80 12.41 -3.81
C VAL A 23 -5.59 13.08 -4.91
N ARG A 24 -5.03 13.22 -6.12
CA ARG A 24 -5.70 13.87 -7.25
C ARG A 24 -6.99 13.17 -7.66
N ASN A 25 -6.98 11.84 -7.65
CA ASN A 25 -8.17 11.06 -7.99
C ASN A 25 -9.24 11.13 -6.89
N LEU A 26 -8.86 11.13 -5.61
CA LEU A 26 -9.79 11.32 -4.49
C LEU A 26 -10.44 12.72 -4.50
N LEU A 27 -9.65 13.76 -4.81
CA LEU A 27 -10.17 15.12 -4.99
C LEU A 27 -11.13 15.22 -6.17
N ALA A 28 -10.88 14.52 -7.27
CA ALA A 28 -11.78 14.47 -8.43
C ALA A 28 -13.12 13.80 -8.12
N GLU A 29 -13.17 12.93 -7.10
CA GLU A 29 -14.42 12.35 -6.57
C GLU A 29 -15.12 13.22 -5.52
N GLY A 30 -14.68 14.46 -5.32
CA GLY A 30 -15.28 15.39 -4.36
C GLY A 30 -14.87 15.16 -2.90
N MET A 31 -13.83 14.35 -2.64
CA MET A 31 -13.33 14.14 -1.28
C MET A 31 -12.53 15.33 -0.76
N LYS A 32 -12.48 15.46 0.56
CA LYS A 32 -11.48 16.27 1.27
C LYS A 32 -10.28 15.39 1.58
N VAL A 33 -9.07 15.91 1.40
CA VAL A 33 -7.85 15.08 1.52
C VAL A 33 -6.81 15.74 2.41
N VAL A 34 -6.33 14.99 3.41
CA VAL A 34 -5.12 15.33 4.14
C VAL A 34 -3.93 14.67 3.43
N ILE A 35 -2.98 15.51 3.03
CA ILE A 35 -1.68 15.12 2.51
C ILE A 35 -0.69 15.12 3.66
N ALA A 36 -0.35 13.94 4.13
CA ALA A 36 0.62 13.72 5.20
C ALA A 36 1.94 13.24 4.59
N ASP A 37 3.00 14.02 4.69
CA ASP A 37 4.30 13.69 4.08
C ASP A 37 5.45 14.10 5.00
N TYR A 38 6.57 13.41 4.87
CA TYR A 38 7.79 13.75 5.62
C TYR A 38 8.58 14.90 4.99
N ASN A 39 8.60 14.97 3.65
CA ASN A 39 9.49 15.85 2.90
C ASN A 39 8.86 17.24 2.69
N PRO A 40 9.44 18.31 3.26
CA PRO A 40 8.89 19.67 3.14
C PRO A 40 8.91 20.20 1.70
N ASP A 41 9.88 19.81 0.87
CA ASP A 41 9.98 20.25 -0.51
C ASP A 41 8.86 19.62 -1.36
N TYR A 42 8.54 18.34 -1.14
CA TYR A 42 7.40 17.69 -1.80
C TYR A 42 6.09 18.34 -1.36
N ILE A 43 5.94 18.65 -0.08
CA ILE A 43 4.76 19.39 0.43
C ILE A 43 4.63 20.74 -0.25
N ALA A 44 5.74 21.52 -0.37
CA ALA A 44 5.72 22.82 -1.03
C ALA A 44 5.33 22.71 -2.52
N ALA A 45 5.91 21.76 -3.23
CA ALA A 45 5.57 21.49 -4.63
C ALA A 45 4.11 21.04 -4.81
N ALA A 46 3.59 20.19 -3.92
CA ALA A 46 2.21 19.75 -3.95
C ALA A 46 1.23 20.90 -3.64
N ARG A 47 1.54 21.79 -2.70
CA ARG A 47 0.77 23.02 -2.41
C ARG A 47 0.63 23.89 -3.66
N GLU A 48 1.71 24.06 -4.42
CA GLU A 48 1.67 24.85 -5.65
C GLU A 48 0.77 24.16 -6.72
N LYS A 49 0.92 22.85 -6.91
CA LYS A 49 0.15 22.06 -7.87
C LYS A 49 -1.36 21.99 -7.55
N LEU A 50 -1.72 22.15 -6.28
CA LEU A 50 -3.10 22.07 -5.77
C LEU A 50 -3.61 23.44 -5.27
N ARG A 51 -2.95 24.53 -5.68
CA ARG A 51 -3.29 25.90 -5.29
C ARG A 51 -4.76 26.21 -5.59
N GLY A 52 -5.44 26.79 -4.61
CA GLY A 52 -6.84 27.18 -4.71
C GLY A 52 -7.86 26.09 -4.35
N SER A 53 -7.43 24.89 -4.03
CA SER A 53 -8.31 23.86 -3.50
C SER A 53 -8.51 24.03 -1.99
N ASN A 54 -9.74 24.28 -1.55
CA ASN A 54 -10.12 24.30 -0.12
C ASN A 54 -10.37 22.87 0.44
N ALA A 55 -10.30 21.87 -0.40
CA ALA A 55 -10.51 20.47 -0.02
C ALA A 55 -9.22 19.74 0.40
N VAL A 56 -8.09 20.48 0.52
CA VAL A 56 -6.78 19.88 0.86
C VAL A 56 -6.20 20.50 2.11
N HIS A 57 -5.71 19.65 3.00
CA HIS A 57 -4.90 20.06 4.15
C HIS A 57 -3.55 19.33 4.12
N PHE A 58 -2.47 20.00 4.51
CA PHE A 58 -1.10 19.46 4.45
C PHE A 58 -0.51 19.36 5.83
N ILE A 59 0.00 18.19 6.18
CA ILE A 59 0.65 17.91 7.46
C ILE A 59 2.04 17.34 7.20
N GLN A 60 3.06 17.95 7.80
CA GLN A 60 4.40 17.35 7.83
C GLN A 60 4.46 16.31 8.93
N VAL A 61 4.72 15.04 8.57
CA VAL A 61 4.75 13.94 9.53
C VAL A 61 5.70 12.83 9.11
N ASP A 62 6.45 12.32 10.07
CA ASP A 62 7.17 11.06 9.97
C ASP A 62 6.22 9.92 10.40
N VAL A 63 5.90 9.02 9.48
CA VAL A 63 5.00 7.89 9.76
C VAL A 63 5.57 6.88 10.76
N SER A 64 6.90 6.85 10.96
CA SER A 64 7.56 6.01 11.96
C SER A 64 7.36 6.53 13.39
N ASP A 65 7.10 7.84 13.57
CA ASP A 65 6.80 8.45 14.86
C ASP A 65 5.32 8.30 15.23
N ARG A 66 5.06 7.43 16.21
CA ARG A 66 3.70 7.17 16.72
C ARG A 66 3.03 8.39 17.32
N ALA A 67 3.79 9.26 17.96
CA ALA A 67 3.23 10.48 18.58
C ALA A 67 2.90 11.51 17.49
N ALA A 68 3.74 11.66 16.48
CA ALA A 68 3.46 12.51 15.33
C ALA A 68 2.23 12.04 14.56
N MET A 69 2.07 10.75 14.31
CA MET A 69 0.88 10.18 13.66
C MET A 69 -0.40 10.46 14.45
N LYS A 70 -0.38 10.37 15.78
CA LYS A 70 -1.53 10.73 16.63
C LYS A 70 -1.87 12.22 16.52
N ARG A 71 -0.87 13.10 16.55
CA ARG A 71 -1.08 14.56 16.36
C ARG A 71 -1.68 14.84 14.98
N ALA A 72 -1.16 14.22 13.93
CA ALA A 72 -1.66 14.40 12.56
C ALA A 72 -3.13 13.94 12.41
N ALA A 73 -3.50 12.83 13.04
CA ALA A 73 -4.90 12.39 13.06
C ALA A 73 -5.81 13.37 13.81
N GLN A 74 -5.36 13.90 14.96
CA GLN A 74 -6.09 14.89 15.73
C GLN A 74 -6.27 16.20 14.95
N GLU A 75 -5.21 16.71 14.32
CA GLU A 75 -5.26 17.89 13.45
C GLU A 75 -6.25 17.69 12.28
N THR A 76 -6.29 16.49 11.70
CA THR A 76 -7.27 16.14 10.66
C THR A 76 -8.70 16.27 11.17
N LEU A 77 -8.98 15.80 12.38
CA LEU A 77 -10.31 15.93 13.00
C LEU A 77 -10.66 17.38 13.30
N GLU A 78 -9.71 18.20 13.70
CA GLU A 78 -9.92 19.64 13.94
C GLU A 78 -10.27 20.39 12.63
N VAL A 79 -9.65 20.01 11.52
CA VAL A 79 -9.87 20.67 10.21
C VAL A 79 -11.12 20.16 9.50
N PHE A 80 -11.33 18.85 9.46
CA PHE A 80 -12.38 18.23 8.65
C PHE A 80 -13.45 17.48 9.45
N GLY A 81 -13.27 17.33 10.74
CA GLY A 81 -14.24 16.71 11.67
C GLY A 81 -14.28 15.18 11.63
N LYS A 82 -13.84 14.54 10.55
CA LYS A 82 -13.93 13.10 10.32
C LYS A 82 -12.76 12.55 9.51
N ILE A 83 -12.58 11.22 9.52
CA ILE A 83 -11.70 10.49 8.61
C ILE A 83 -12.47 9.24 8.14
N HIS A 84 -12.60 9.02 6.83
CA HIS A 84 -13.33 7.90 6.25
C HIS A 84 -12.41 6.92 5.49
N VAL A 85 -11.34 7.45 4.90
CA VAL A 85 -10.39 6.66 4.11
C VAL A 85 -8.98 6.89 4.64
N LEU A 86 -8.27 5.80 4.92
CA LEU A 86 -6.83 5.80 5.21
C LEU A 86 -6.08 5.19 4.03
N CYS A 87 -5.16 5.95 3.44
CA CYS A 87 -4.20 5.43 2.47
C CYS A 87 -2.80 5.44 3.09
N ASN A 88 -2.35 4.29 3.57
CA ASN A 88 -0.98 4.05 4.00
C ASN A 88 -0.11 3.84 2.76
N ASN A 89 0.46 4.92 2.24
CA ASN A 89 1.25 4.88 1.01
C ASN A 89 2.72 5.29 1.23
N ALA A 90 3.05 6.02 2.28
CA ALA A 90 4.44 6.37 2.59
C ALA A 90 5.35 5.13 2.61
N GLY A 91 6.49 5.23 1.97
CA GLY A 91 7.46 4.15 1.90
C GLY A 91 8.76 4.59 1.25
N VAL A 92 9.81 3.83 1.50
CA VAL A 92 11.14 4.01 0.93
C VAL A 92 11.57 2.75 0.20
N SER A 93 12.46 2.89 -0.76
CA SER A 93 13.19 1.80 -1.39
C SER A 93 14.49 1.56 -0.64
N SER A 94 14.89 0.32 -0.56
CA SER A 94 16.18 -0.12 -0.04
C SER A 94 16.65 -1.26 -0.96
N ALA A 95 17.84 -1.13 -1.48
CA ALA A 95 18.52 -2.18 -2.23
C ALA A 95 19.67 -2.65 -1.37
N ASP A 96 19.41 -3.68 -0.56
CA ASP A 96 20.37 -4.31 0.34
C ASP A 96 20.35 -5.83 0.17
N ALA A 97 21.49 -6.47 0.19
CA ALA A 97 21.59 -7.91 0.25
C ALA A 97 21.26 -8.39 1.69
N ALA A 98 20.56 -9.51 1.79
CA ALA A 98 20.15 -10.05 3.10
C ALA A 98 21.34 -10.41 4.02
N GLU A 99 22.50 -10.67 3.41
CA GLU A 99 23.76 -11.00 4.06
C GLU A 99 24.60 -9.76 4.41
N ASP A 100 24.18 -8.56 4.06
CA ASP A 100 24.88 -7.33 4.45
C ASP A 100 24.82 -7.16 5.98
N PRO A 101 25.97 -6.93 6.66
CA PRO A 101 26.00 -6.76 8.11
C PRO A 101 25.48 -5.40 8.59
N ASP A 102 25.19 -4.46 7.70
CA ASP A 102 24.66 -3.14 8.06
C ASP A 102 23.15 -3.22 8.33
N PHE A 103 22.75 -2.82 9.53
CA PHE A 103 21.35 -2.79 9.93
C PHE A 103 20.64 -1.46 9.66
N GLU A 104 21.35 -0.40 9.25
CA GLU A 104 20.78 0.95 9.13
C GLU A 104 19.63 0.98 8.09
N ASP A 105 19.88 0.48 6.89
CA ASP A 105 18.86 0.41 5.84
C ASP A 105 17.73 -0.56 6.19
N TRP A 106 18.05 -1.67 6.86
CA TRP A 106 17.06 -2.62 7.35
C TRP A 106 16.11 -1.97 8.35
N ASP A 107 16.64 -1.36 9.42
CA ASP A 107 15.85 -0.72 10.47
C ASP A 107 15.03 0.46 9.93
N ARG A 108 15.62 1.27 9.06
CA ARG A 108 14.93 2.37 8.38
C ARG A 108 13.77 1.87 7.53
N THR A 109 14.00 0.85 6.70
CA THR A 109 12.97 0.27 5.81
C THR A 109 11.83 -0.36 6.61
N MET A 110 12.17 -1.12 7.67
CA MET A 110 11.17 -1.72 8.56
C MET A 110 10.35 -0.68 9.30
N SER A 111 10.98 0.36 9.85
CA SER A 111 10.30 1.41 10.61
C SER A 111 9.34 2.23 9.77
N ILE A 112 9.68 2.50 8.51
CA ILE A 112 8.85 3.31 7.60
C ILE A 112 7.80 2.43 6.90
N ASN A 113 8.24 1.39 6.15
CA ASN A 113 7.36 0.64 5.26
C ASN A 113 6.36 -0.25 5.99
N LEU A 114 6.73 -0.81 7.14
CA LEU A 114 5.86 -1.62 7.96
C LEU A 114 5.38 -0.86 9.20
N GLY A 115 6.31 -0.26 9.95
CA GLY A 115 6.00 0.50 11.17
C GLY A 115 5.04 1.65 10.88
N GLY A 116 5.26 2.40 9.79
CA GLY A 116 4.37 3.48 9.35
C GLY A 116 2.96 2.99 9.04
N VAL A 117 2.82 1.87 8.33
CA VAL A 117 1.50 1.25 8.06
C VAL A 117 0.80 0.84 9.35
N VAL A 118 1.52 0.19 10.26
CA VAL A 118 0.99 -0.19 11.58
C VAL A 118 0.56 1.03 12.37
N ASN A 119 1.35 2.11 12.37
CA ASN A 119 1.03 3.36 13.06
C ASN A 119 -0.22 4.01 12.46
N GLY A 120 -0.37 4.05 11.13
CA GLY A 120 -1.57 4.54 10.45
C GLY A 120 -2.81 3.74 10.86
N VAL A 121 -2.76 2.41 10.76
CA VAL A 121 -3.85 1.51 11.15
C VAL A 121 -4.23 1.70 12.63
N LYS A 122 -3.25 1.66 13.54
CA LYS A 122 -3.52 1.77 14.99
C LYS A 122 -4.02 3.15 15.42
N THR A 123 -3.72 4.20 14.66
CA THR A 123 -4.13 5.57 14.98
C THR A 123 -5.47 5.92 14.34
N ILE A 124 -5.69 5.57 13.07
CA ILE A 124 -6.82 6.08 12.30
C ILE A 124 -7.99 5.10 12.23
N VAL A 125 -7.76 3.80 12.16
CA VAL A 125 -8.86 2.81 12.12
C VAL A 125 -9.80 2.92 13.33
N PRO A 126 -9.32 3.11 14.58
CA PRO A 126 -10.22 3.36 15.72
C PRO A 126 -11.11 4.59 15.54
N ILE A 127 -10.63 5.64 14.87
CA ILE A 127 -11.41 6.85 14.57
C ILE A 127 -12.51 6.51 13.57
N ILE A 128 -12.16 5.86 12.44
CA ILE A 128 -13.13 5.42 11.41
C ILE A 128 -14.20 4.54 12.05
N ARG A 129 -13.80 3.58 12.89
CA ARG A 129 -14.70 2.67 13.62
C ARG A 129 -15.66 3.41 14.53
N ALA A 130 -15.15 4.35 15.33
CA ALA A 130 -15.96 5.11 16.29
C ALA A 130 -17.00 6.03 15.62
N GLN A 131 -16.80 6.41 14.37
CA GLN A 131 -17.76 7.20 13.60
C GLN A 131 -18.99 6.39 13.18
N GLY A 132 -18.89 5.06 13.04
CA GLY A 132 -20.01 4.19 12.68
C GLY A 132 -20.56 4.39 11.25
N GLU A 133 -19.80 5.08 10.37
CA GLU A 133 -20.23 5.40 9.00
C GLU A 133 -19.59 4.47 7.95
N GLY A 134 -18.95 3.39 8.39
CA GLY A 134 -18.07 2.59 7.57
C GLY A 134 -16.79 3.35 7.17
N GLY A 135 -16.05 2.82 6.24
CA GLY A 135 -14.80 3.43 5.79
C GLY A 135 -13.99 2.54 4.86
N HIS A 136 -12.76 2.95 4.58
CA HIS A 136 -11.85 2.14 3.77
C HIS A 136 -10.39 2.35 4.16
N VAL A 137 -9.62 1.26 4.15
CA VAL A 137 -8.16 1.28 4.34
C VAL A 137 -7.49 0.79 3.07
N VAL A 138 -6.55 1.57 2.55
CA VAL A 138 -5.68 1.16 1.43
C VAL A 138 -4.25 1.07 1.96
N ASN A 139 -3.63 -0.09 1.86
CA ASN A 139 -2.22 -0.27 2.21
C ASN A 139 -1.40 -0.51 0.94
N THR A 140 -0.35 0.26 0.75
CA THR A 140 0.55 0.11 -0.40
C THR A 140 1.64 -0.91 -0.10
N ALA A 141 1.46 -2.12 -0.62
CA ALA A 141 2.50 -3.14 -0.72
C ALA A 141 3.44 -2.87 -1.92
N SER A 142 3.71 -3.85 -2.73
CA SER A 142 4.42 -3.81 -4.02
C SER A 142 4.26 -5.16 -4.71
N MET A 143 4.55 -5.26 -6.00
CA MET A 143 4.78 -6.57 -6.63
C MET A 143 5.89 -7.35 -5.92
N ALA A 144 6.87 -6.68 -5.27
CA ALA A 144 7.86 -7.32 -4.40
C ALA A 144 7.24 -7.99 -3.15
N GLY A 145 5.98 -7.74 -2.82
CA GLY A 145 5.20 -8.47 -1.82
C GLY A 145 4.52 -9.75 -2.36
N MET A 146 4.76 -10.11 -3.62
CA MET A 146 4.35 -11.36 -4.26
C MET A 146 5.51 -12.09 -4.92
N VAL A 147 6.44 -11.32 -5.50
CA VAL A 147 7.59 -11.76 -6.28
C VAL A 147 8.80 -10.98 -5.79
N PRO A 148 9.58 -11.53 -4.82
CA PRO A 148 10.73 -10.82 -4.28
C PRO A 148 11.85 -10.74 -5.31
N LEU A 149 12.62 -9.67 -5.23
CA LEU A 149 13.79 -9.45 -6.07
C LEU A 149 15.08 -9.73 -5.28
N PRO A 150 16.11 -10.32 -5.91
CA PRO A 150 17.44 -10.41 -5.33
C PRO A 150 17.98 -9.03 -4.95
N GLY A 151 18.68 -8.92 -3.82
CA GLY A 151 19.25 -7.65 -3.35
C GLY A 151 18.21 -6.65 -2.81
N TRP A 152 16.97 -7.09 -2.50
CA TRP A 152 15.89 -6.26 -1.98
C TRP A 152 15.24 -6.92 -0.76
N ALA A 153 16.04 -7.47 0.13
CA ALA A 153 15.55 -8.32 1.21
C ALA A 153 14.66 -7.57 2.22
N ALA A 154 15.13 -6.46 2.78
CA ALA A 154 14.36 -5.66 3.74
C ALA A 154 13.08 -5.11 3.08
N TYR A 155 13.20 -4.58 1.87
CA TYR A 155 12.04 -4.06 1.13
C TYR A 155 11.00 -5.16 0.88
N SER A 156 11.40 -6.30 0.30
CA SER A 156 10.49 -7.42 0.04
C SER A 156 9.84 -7.93 1.32
N THR A 157 10.61 -8.07 2.40
CA THR A 157 10.10 -8.48 3.71
C THR A 157 8.98 -7.54 4.18
N THR A 158 9.20 -6.22 4.12
CA THR A 158 8.16 -5.26 4.53
C THR A 158 6.91 -5.35 3.65
N LYS A 159 7.06 -5.56 2.35
CA LYS A 159 5.92 -5.61 1.41
C LYS A 159 5.12 -6.91 1.53
N TYR A 160 5.75 -8.04 1.84
CA TYR A 160 5.04 -9.27 2.26
C TYR A 160 4.31 -9.07 3.58
N ALA A 161 4.94 -8.43 4.57
CA ALA A 161 4.33 -8.15 5.86
C ALA A 161 3.10 -7.23 5.74
N VAL A 162 3.16 -6.19 4.90
CA VAL A 162 2.01 -5.30 4.61
C VAL A 162 0.86 -6.07 3.96
N ARG A 163 1.15 -7.01 3.03
CA ARG A 163 0.14 -7.90 2.46
C ARG A 163 -0.54 -8.73 3.55
N GLY A 164 0.23 -9.46 4.37
CA GLY A 164 -0.32 -10.31 5.44
C GLY A 164 -1.14 -9.52 6.47
N LEU A 165 -0.68 -8.30 6.84
CA LEU A 165 -1.44 -7.38 7.68
C LEU A 165 -2.77 -6.99 7.02
N SER A 166 -2.76 -6.68 5.72
CA SER A 166 -3.96 -6.24 4.98
C SER A 166 -4.98 -7.38 4.85
N GLU A 167 -4.53 -8.62 4.58
CA GLU A 167 -5.38 -9.81 4.53
C GLU A 167 -6.08 -10.05 5.90
N SER A 168 -5.34 -9.91 7.00
CA SER A 168 -5.89 -10.02 8.35
C SER A 168 -6.88 -8.90 8.69
N LEU A 169 -6.53 -7.64 8.34
CA LEU A 169 -7.39 -6.49 8.58
C LEU A 169 -8.72 -6.61 7.82
N ARG A 170 -8.70 -7.07 6.57
CA ARG A 170 -9.90 -7.28 5.77
C ARG A 170 -10.92 -8.14 6.51
N MET A 171 -10.49 -9.29 7.03
CA MET A 171 -11.38 -10.19 7.79
C MET A 171 -11.90 -9.54 9.07
N SER A 172 -11.06 -8.78 9.77
CA SER A 172 -11.41 -8.17 11.05
C SER A 172 -12.36 -6.97 10.92
N LEU A 173 -12.26 -6.21 9.82
CA LEU A 173 -12.98 -4.94 9.64
C LEU A 173 -14.25 -5.07 8.79
N ALA A 174 -14.41 -6.17 8.03
CA ALA A 174 -15.57 -6.44 7.20
C ALA A 174 -16.90 -6.36 7.98
N PRO A 175 -17.04 -6.95 9.19
CA PRO A 175 -18.28 -6.87 9.97
C PRO A 175 -18.67 -5.45 10.39
N GLU A 176 -17.74 -4.50 10.30
CA GLU A 176 -17.94 -3.11 10.69
C GLU A 176 -18.20 -2.20 9.48
N GLY A 177 -18.33 -2.76 8.27
CA GLY A 177 -18.51 -1.99 7.03
C GLY A 177 -17.25 -1.19 6.64
N ILE A 178 -16.07 -1.60 7.11
CA ILE A 178 -14.80 -0.97 6.76
C ILE A 178 -14.07 -1.87 5.78
N GLY A 179 -14.00 -1.43 4.51
CA GLY A 179 -13.29 -2.14 3.46
C GLY A 179 -11.77 -2.04 3.60
N VAL A 180 -11.07 -3.00 3.01
CA VAL A 180 -9.60 -3.00 2.96
C VAL A 180 -9.14 -3.36 1.56
N SER A 181 -8.23 -2.56 1.02
CA SER A 181 -7.52 -2.84 -0.23
C SER A 181 -6.02 -2.91 0.01
N CYS A 182 -5.35 -3.78 -0.71
CA CYS A 182 -3.89 -3.86 -0.76
C CYS A 182 -3.43 -3.57 -2.19
N LEU A 183 -2.65 -2.52 -2.34
CA LEU A 183 -2.12 -2.04 -3.62
C LEU A 183 -0.75 -2.67 -3.87
N PHE A 184 -0.55 -3.20 -5.07
CA PHE A 184 0.67 -3.85 -5.52
C PHE A 184 1.23 -3.15 -6.76
N PRO A 185 1.91 -2.01 -6.60
CA PRO A 185 2.59 -1.36 -7.71
C PRO A 185 3.75 -2.21 -8.24
N GLY A 186 3.93 -2.22 -9.56
CA GLY A 186 5.16 -2.53 -10.23
C GLY A 186 5.93 -1.25 -10.58
N ALA A 187 6.50 -1.18 -11.78
CA ALA A 187 7.21 -0.01 -12.29
C ALA A 187 6.27 1.20 -12.39
N THR A 188 6.46 2.19 -11.55
CA THR A 188 5.65 3.41 -11.50
C THR A 188 6.56 4.63 -11.52
N ASP A 189 6.24 5.64 -12.33
CA ASP A 189 7.01 6.87 -12.48
C ASP A 189 6.97 7.71 -11.20
N THR A 190 7.97 7.50 -10.35
CA THR A 190 8.09 8.15 -9.04
C THR A 190 9.54 8.44 -8.70
N ASN A 191 9.77 9.31 -7.73
CA ASN A 191 11.12 9.61 -7.24
C ASN A 191 11.70 8.51 -6.32
N ILE A 192 11.02 7.38 -6.16
CA ILE A 192 11.51 6.28 -5.32
C ILE A 192 12.69 5.55 -5.96
N THR A 193 12.76 5.55 -7.28
CA THR A 193 13.87 5.00 -8.07
C THR A 193 14.38 6.07 -9.01
N GLN A 194 15.65 6.46 -8.87
CA GLN A 194 16.29 7.37 -9.80
C GLN A 194 16.75 6.58 -11.02
N VAL A 195 16.28 6.97 -12.18
CA VAL A 195 16.66 6.37 -13.47
C VAL A 195 17.49 7.40 -14.26
N PRO A 196 18.69 7.06 -14.72
CA PRO A 196 19.47 7.94 -15.59
C PRO A 196 18.72 8.29 -16.88
N GLU A 197 19.01 9.46 -17.43
CA GLU A 197 18.42 9.89 -18.71
C GLU A 197 18.83 8.98 -19.88
N ASP A 198 20.07 8.44 -19.81
CA ASP A 198 20.62 7.52 -20.81
C ASP A 198 21.28 6.30 -20.15
N ASP A 199 21.75 5.37 -20.97
CA ASP A 199 22.37 4.12 -20.52
C ASP A 199 23.90 4.21 -20.41
N SER A 200 24.49 5.41 -20.52
CA SER A 200 25.96 5.61 -20.56
C SER A 200 26.66 5.24 -19.25
N SER A 201 25.94 5.31 -18.14
CA SER A 201 26.45 4.95 -16.81
C SER A 201 26.35 3.44 -16.48
N ALA A 202 25.74 2.64 -17.35
CA ALA A 202 25.66 1.19 -17.14
C ALA A 202 27.02 0.53 -17.40
N PRO A 203 27.51 -0.34 -16.50
CA PRO A 203 28.76 -1.07 -16.72
C PRO A 203 28.65 -2.02 -17.94
N GLU A 204 29.79 -2.48 -18.45
CA GLU A 204 29.80 -3.54 -19.45
C GLU A 204 29.48 -4.90 -18.81
N GLY A 205 28.88 -5.80 -19.61
CA GLY A 205 28.58 -7.16 -19.20
C GLY A 205 27.15 -7.37 -18.65
N PRO A 206 26.86 -8.58 -18.10
CA PRO A 206 25.50 -8.99 -17.74
C PRO A 206 24.79 -8.07 -16.75
N GLU A 207 25.51 -7.49 -15.81
CA GLU A 207 24.95 -6.53 -14.84
C GLU A 207 24.50 -5.25 -15.54
N GLY A 208 25.32 -4.70 -16.46
CA GLY A 208 24.95 -3.54 -17.23
C GLY A 208 23.80 -3.82 -18.21
N ASP A 209 23.72 -5.03 -18.76
CA ASP A 209 22.59 -5.44 -19.61
C ASP A 209 21.29 -5.47 -18.79
N PHE A 210 21.33 -5.99 -17.57
CA PHE A 210 20.19 -5.97 -16.65
C PHE A 210 19.77 -4.52 -16.32
N LEU A 211 20.72 -3.66 -15.96
CA LEU A 211 20.43 -2.25 -15.64
C LEU A 211 19.83 -1.50 -16.83
N ARG A 212 20.34 -1.69 -18.04
CA ARG A 212 19.78 -1.07 -19.25
C ARG A 212 18.33 -1.49 -19.49
N THR A 213 18.02 -2.78 -19.35
CA THR A 213 16.65 -3.26 -19.51
C THR A 213 15.74 -2.77 -18.40
N PHE A 214 16.23 -2.72 -17.17
CA PHE A 214 15.52 -2.15 -16.02
C PHE A 214 15.21 -0.66 -16.22
N TRP A 215 16.20 0.15 -16.62
CA TRP A 215 15.97 1.57 -16.88
C TRP A 215 15.02 1.82 -18.05
N ALA A 216 15.12 1.01 -19.11
CA ALA A 216 14.20 1.08 -20.24
C ALA A 216 12.75 0.80 -19.80
N ALA A 217 12.53 -0.19 -18.93
CA ALA A 217 11.22 -0.47 -18.35
C ALA A 217 10.74 0.66 -17.44
N MET A 218 11.62 1.22 -16.61
CA MET A 218 11.27 2.34 -15.73
C MET A 218 10.95 3.63 -16.49
N ARG A 219 11.57 3.88 -17.64
CA ARG A 219 11.19 5.01 -18.53
C ARG A 219 9.81 4.84 -19.18
N GLN A 220 9.24 3.64 -19.16
CA GLN A 220 7.86 3.33 -19.58
C GLN A 220 6.95 2.99 -18.40
N ALA A 221 7.36 3.41 -17.20
CA ALA A 221 6.62 3.15 -15.97
C ALA A 221 5.21 3.77 -15.99
N MET A 222 4.29 3.15 -15.26
CA MET A 222 2.90 3.61 -15.14
C MET A 222 2.83 5.01 -14.53
N ASP A 223 1.98 5.87 -15.09
CA ASP A 223 1.69 7.20 -14.51
C ASP A 223 1.02 7.03 -13.12
N PRO A 224 1.55 7.68 -12.07
CA PRO A 224 0.92 7.70 -10.75
C PRO A 224 -0.55 8.09 -10.74
N LYS A 225 -1.00 8.93 -11.68
CA LYS A 225 -2.40 9.32 -11.83
C LYS A 225 -3.27 8.14 -12.23
N ASP A 226 -2.82 7.33 -13.19
CA ASP A 226 -3.57 6.16 -13.65
C ASP A 226 -3.66 5.11 -12.54
N LEU A 227 -2.56 4.93 -11.79
CA LEU A 227 -2.55 4.08 -10.62
C LEU A 227 -3.52 4.59 -9.55
N GLY A 228 -3.58 5.89 -9.30
CA GLY A 228 -4.53 6.51 -8.37
C GLY A 228 -5.99 6.24 -8.77
N ALA A 229 -6.31 6.21 -10.06
CA ALA A 229 -7.64 5.88 -10.56
C ALA A 229 -8.03 4.42 -10.22
N LEU A 230 -7.07 3.47 -10.33
CA LEU A 230 -7.30 2.08 -9.92
C LEU A 230 -7.58 1.95 -8.41
N VAL A 231 -6.91 2.77 -7.60
CA VAL A 231 -7.15 2.81 -6.14
C VAL A 231 -8.55 3.30 -5.84
N VAL A 232 -8.97 4.42 -6.43
CA VAL A 232 -10.33 4.97 -6.25
C VAL A 232 -11.39 3.97 -6.68
N GLN A 233 -11.21 3.32 -7.83
CA GLN A 233 -12.14 2.30 -8.30
C GLN A 233 -12.20 1.10 -7.33
N ALA A 234 -11.06 0.67 -6.78
CA ALA A 234 -11.02 -0.41 -5.81
C ALA A 234 -11.72 -0.06 -4.49
N ILE A 235 -11.63 1.18 -4.01
CA ILE A 235 -12.38 1.68 -2.85
C ILE A 235 -13.89 1.58 -3.12
N LYS A 236 -14.35 2.05 -4.30
CA LYS A 236 -15.76 2.02 -4.71
C LYS A 236 -16.32 0.61 -4.81
N ASP A 237 -15.52 -0.31 -5.36
CA ASP A 237 -15.89 -1.72 -5.59
C ASP A 237 -15.63 -2.62 -4.37
N ASN A 238 -15.04 -2.09 -3.30
CA ASN A 238 -14.53 -2.87 -2.16
C ASN A 238 -13.60 -4.01 -2.58
N ARG A 239 -12.73 -3.77 -3.57
CA ARG A 239 -11.83 -4.77 -4.13
C ARG A 239 -10.54 -4.84 -3.30
N PHE A 240 -10.17 -6.04 -2.85
CA PHE A 240 -8.99 -6.23 -2.00
C PHE A 240 -7.67 -6.11 -2.76
N TYR A 241 -7.47 -6.90 -3.81
CA TYR A 241 -6.22 -6.86 -4.57
C TYR A 241 -6.26 -5.79 -5.66
N ILE A 242 -5.36 -4.81 -5.60
CA ILE A 242 -5.14 -3.82 -6.65
C ILE A 242 -3.82 -4.16 -7.34
N LEU A 243 -3.91 -5.02 -8.36
CA LEU A 243 -2.78 -5.48 -9.17
C LEU A 243 -2.67 -4.61 -10.42
N THR A 244 -1.58 -3.86 -10.53
CA THR A 244 -1.44 -2.82 -11.55
C THR A 244 -0.66 -3.27 -12.78
N HIS A 245 0.09 -4.39 -12.68
CA HIS A 245 1.07 -4.84 -13.68
C HIS A 245 0.80 -6.30 -14.06
N PRO A 246 0.07 -6.56 -15.17
CA PRO A 246 -0.34 -7.90 -15.56
C PRO A 246 0.82 -8.82 -15.98
N GLU A 247 1.98 -8.28 -16.32
CA GLU A 247 3.18 -9.02 -16.71
C GLU A 247 3.71 -9.94 -15.59
N PHE A 248 3.42 -9.65 -14.33
CA PHE A 248 3.81 -10.51 -13.20
C PHE A 248 2.93 -11.76 -13.03
N LEU A 249 1.83 -11.88 -13.77
CA LEU A 249 0.86 -12.98 -13.59
C LEU A 249 1.50 -14.37 -13.76
N ALA A 250 2.41 -14.51 -14.73
CA ALA A 250 3.06 -15.80 -15.01
C ALA A 250 3.89 -16.24 -13.79
N GLU A 251 4.73 -15.37 -13.27
CA GLU A 251 5.59 -15.68 -12.12
C GLU A 251 4.81 -15.93 -10.84
N VAL A 252 3.74 -15.15 -10.59
CA VAL A 252 2.84 -15.40 -9.45
C VAL A 252 2.21 -16.81 -9.53
N LYS A 253 1.79 -17.25 -10.73
CA LYS A 253 1.26 -18.61 -10.94
C LYS A 253 2.32 -19.68 -10.70
N ASP A 254 3.56 -19.45 -11.14
CA ASP A 254 4.65 -20.41 -10.97
C ASP A 254 4.97 -20.62 -9.50
N ARG A 255 5.07 -19.52 -8.72
CA ARG A 255 5.27 -19.58 -7.26
C ARG A 255 4.14 -20.29 -6.52
N HIS A 256 2.89 -20.05 -6.91
CA HIS A 256 1.76 -20.77 -6.29
C HIS A 256 1.82 -22.25 -6.61
N ARG A 257 2.17 -22.65 -7.83
CA ARG A 257 2.34 -24.07 -8.19
C ARG A 257 3.47 -24.74 -7.42
N GLU A 258 4.60 -24.03 -7.22
CA GLU A 258 5.71 -24.50 -6.40
C GLU A 258 5.25 -24.78 -4.96
N ILE A 259 4.56 -23.82 -4.33
CA ILE A 259 4.02 -23.98 -2.97
C ILE A 259 3.01 -25.13 -2.91
N GLU A 260 2.10 -25.23 -3.87
CA GLU A 260 1.08 -26.30 -3.92
C GLU A 260 1.71 -27.68 -4.05
N ALA A 261 2.80 -27.80 -4.82
CA ALA A 261 3.51 -29.08 -5.04
C ALA A 261 4.17 -29.63 -3.77
N GLU A 262 4.51 -28.76 -2.80
CA GLU A 262 5.13 -29.19 -1.54
C GLU A 262 4.12 -29.73 -0.49
N PHE A 263 2.81 -29.60 -0.76
CA PHE A 263 1.82 -30.20 0.12
C PHE A 263 1.71 -31.70 -0.15
N ALA A 264 1.84 -32.53 0.90
CA ALA A 264 1.63 -33.96 0.85
C ALA A 264 0.12 -34.28 0.74
N ALA A 265 -0.43 -34.18 -0.47
CA ALA A 265 -1.87 -34.27 -0.72
C ALA A 265 -2.51 -35.59 -0.25
N ASP A 266 -1.74 -36.68 -0.25
CA ASP A 266 -2.21 -38.03 0.15
C ASP A 266 -1.97 -38.34 1.65
N ALA A 267 -1.44 -37.37 2.41
CA ALA A 267 -1.21 -37.59 3.84
C ALA A 267 -2.53 -37.68 4.61
N ALA A 268 -2.66 -38.69 5.48
CA ALA A 268 -3.81 -38.84 6.34
C ALA A 268 -3.94 -37.65 7.30
N ILE A 269 -5.08 -37.00 7.31
CA ILE A 269 -5.37 -35.86 8.20
C ILE A 269 -6.16 -36.37 9.40
N PRO A 270 -5.69 -36.22 10.65
CA PRO A 270 -6.47 -36.54 11.84
C PRO A 270 -7.82 -35.81 11.84
N GLU A 271 -8.89 -36.53 12.21
CA GLU A 271 -10.27 -36.01 12.14
C GLU A 271 -10.47 -34.66 12.81
N ALA A 272 -9.94 -34.47 14.04
CA ALA A 272 -10.07 -33.21 14.76
C ALA A 272 -9.40 -32.01 14.03
N ARG A 273 -8.30 -32.26 13.31
CA ARG A 273 -7.63 -31.23 12.49
C ARG A 273 -8.46 -30.91 11.23
N ALA A 274 -9.05 -31.92 10.60
CA ALA A 274 -9.91 -31.73 9.43
C ALA A 274 -11.15 -30.90 9.80
N VAL A 275 -11.84 -31.24 10.91
CA VAL A 275 -13.01 -30.50 11.41
C VAL A 275 -12.65 -29.06 11.76
N PHE A 276 -11.55 -28.83 12.45
CA PHE A 276 -11.09 -27.47 12.78
C PHE A 276 -10.80 -26.63 11.52
N GLU A 277 -10.12 -27.22 10.53
CA GLU A 277 -9.77 -26.51 9.30
C GLU A 277 -11.01 -26.20 8.46
N GLN A 278 -11.97 -27.11 8.40
CA GLN A 278 -13.24 -26.87 7.75
C GLN A 278 -13.97 -25.69 8.41
N HIS A 279 -14.11 -25.68 9.73
CA HIS A 279 -14.76 -24.60 10.47
C HIS A 279 -14.05 -23.26 10.27
N ARG A 280 -12.70 -23.25 10.30
CA ARG A 280 -11.91 -22.07 10.03
C ARG A 280 -12.18 -21.50 8.63
N ARG A 281 -12.24 -22.34 7.59
CA ARG A 281 -12.55 -21.94 6.21
C ARG A 281 -13.95 -21.35 6.09
N GLU A 282 -14.94 -22.01 6.68
CA GLU A 282 -16.33 -21.53 6.68
C GLU A 282 -16.42 -20.15 7.34
N THR A 283 -15.77 -19.96 8.49
CA THR A 283 -15.73 -18.67 9.18
C THR A 283 -15.10 -17.58 8.31
N VAL A 284 -13.98 -17.86 7.63
CA VAL A 284 -13.30 -16.90 6.73
C VAL A 284 -14.20 -16.55 5.54
N VAL A 285 -14.83 -17.56 4.92
CA VAL A 285 -15.74 -17.36 3.78
C VAL A 285 -16.96 -16.52 4.21
N ASP A 286 -17.53 -16.78 5.38
CA ASP A 286 -18.66 -16.00 5.90
C ASP A 286 -18.29 -14.54 6.16
N LEU A 287 -17.11 -14.28 6.74
CA LEU A 287 -16.61 -12.94 6.94
C LEU A 287 -16.43 -12.20 5.61
N MET A 288 -15.87 -12.88 4.60
CA MET A 288 -15.66 -12.29 3.27
C MET A 288 -16.97 -12.08 2.50
N ASN A 289 -17.98 -12.94 2.70
CA ASN A 289 -19.29 -12.79 2.05
C ASN A 289 -20.17 -11.70 2.68
N ARG A 290 -19.92 -11.31 3.92
CA ARG A 290 -20.60 -10.17 4.56
C ARG A 290 -20.24 -8.85 3.89
N GLU A 291 -19.02 -8.73 3.34
CA GLU A 291 -18.62 -7.58 2.53
C GLU A 291 -19.45 -7.39 1.24
N ALA A 292 -20.04 -8.45 0.71
CA ALA A 292 -20.72 -8.44 -0.59
C ALA A 292 -22.23 -8.09 -0.51
N LYS A 293 -22.78 -7.89 0.69
CA LYS A 293 -24.23 -7.72 0.89
C LYS A 293 -24.71 -6.28 1.13
N ASP A 294 -23.82 -5.32 1.24
CA ASP A 294 -24.09 -3.87 1.41
C ASP A 294 -23.53 -3.07 0.20
#